data_36a74441c0544ba3da113c28ff859e58
#
_entry.id   36a74441c0544ba3da113c28ff859e58
#
_cell.length_a   1.000
_cell.length_b   1.000
_cell.length_c   1.000
_cell.angle_alpha   90.00
_cell.angle_beta   90.00
_cell.angle_gamma   90.00
#
_symmetry.space_group_name_H-M   'P 1'
#
loop_
_entity.id
_entity.type
_entity.pdbx_description
1 polymer ?
#
loop_
_entity_poly.entity_id
_entity_poly.type
_entity_poly.pdbx_seq_one_letter_code
_entity_poly.pdbx_strand_id
1 'polypeptide(L)'
;MTKLSELQIKKNSDSGEYEPDTVLDGSCGTGGFLIFALSDLFHKADDKKLTDQELLKLKKKIREESLFGIDASEDDIVPITRMNMYLHGDGGSHIFLADTLDKEVLIESGVDNERKIELQELKKLLEKQKFDVVLTNPPFSMKYEQNKPDEKKVLEQYGLAMLGGNLAKSLKSNIMFVERYHDLLKPGGKLLTVIDESVLNTEGQGKVMQKFRKWLRERFIIRAIISLPKNTFVNADTGVKTSVLYLTKKTASLEKQPRVFMAISKDVGHNDTGRITDEKNGWGDLGDILDSFTKFQNGDYK
;
A
#
# COMPACT_ATOMS: atom_id res chain seq x y z
N MET A 1 9.36 -1.40 -4.30
CA MET A 1 8.23 -2.03 -3.58
C MET A 1 7.52 -3.07 -4.45
N THR A 2 7.11 -2.76 -5.68
CA THR A 2 6.40 -3.72 -6.54
C THR A 2 7.19 -5.01 -6.76
N LYS A 3 8.50 -4.96 -7.08
CA LYS A 3 9.35 -6.15 -7.19
C LYS A 3 9.48 -6.93 -5.87
N LEU A 4 9.56 -6.23 -4.73
CA LEU A 4 9.57 -6.87 -3.40
C LEU A 4 8.25 -7.59 -3.08
N SER A 5 7.13 -7.14 -3.63
CA SER A 5 5.82 -7.72 -3.37
C SER A 5 5.64 -9.10 -4.01
N GLU A 6 6.44 -9.40 -5.04
CA GLU A 6 6.36 -10.69 -5.76
C GLU A 6 4.92 -11.02 -6.14
N LEU A 7 4.29 -10.14 -6.93
CA LEU A 7 2.93 -10.36 -7.43
C LEU A 7 2.81 -11.72 -8.11
N GLN A 8 1.70 -12.40 -7.95
CA GLN A 8 1.48 -13.75 -8.45
C GLN A 8 0.31 -13.78 -9.44
N ILE A 9 0.40 -14.73 -10.36
CA ILE A 9 -0.74 -15.20 -11.16
C ILE A 9 -0.87 -16.69 -10.86
N LYS A 10 -1.87 -17.05 -10.08
CA LYS A 10 -2.12 -18.41 -9.62
C LYS A 10 -3.09 -19.10 -10.56
N LYS A 11 -3.01 -20.43 -10.69
CA LYS A 11 -4.00 -21.21 -11.37
C LYS A 11 -5.01 -21.71 -10.34
N ASN A 12 -6.27 -21.35 -10.51
CA ASN A 12 -7.35 -21.84 -9.66
C ASN A 12 -7.52 -23.34 -9.91
N SER A 13 -7.50 -24.14 -8.85
CA SER A 13 -7.58 -25.61 -8.93
C SER A 13 -8.93 -26.09 -9.42
N ASP A 14 -9.99 -25.35 -9.13
CA ASP A 14 -11.38 -25.78 -9.38
C ASP A 14 -11.83 -25.36 -10.78
N SER A 15 -11.55 -24.12 -11.19
CA SER A 15 -11.93 -23.61 -12.52
C SER A 15 -10.86 -23.84 -13.60
N GLY A 16 -9.60 -24.08 -13.20
CA GLY A 16 -8.45 -24.13 -14.11
C GLY A 16 -8.03 -22.77 -14.67
N GLU A 17 -8.72 -21.69 -14.33
CA GLU A 17 -8.44 -20.33 -14.78
C GLU A 17 -7.26 -19.71 -14.02
N TYR A 18 -6.60 -18.76 -14.68
CA TYR A 18 -5.55 -17.98 -14.04
C TYR A 18 -6.12 -16.76 -13.30
N GLU A 19 -5.71 -16.60 -12.05
CA GLU A 19 -6.12 -15.52 -11.16
C GLU A 19 -4.92 -14.68 -10.78
N PRO A 20 -4.85 -13.43 -11.26
CA PRO A 20 -3.82 -12.48 -10.83
C PRO A 20 -4.11 -12.00 -9.42
N ASP A 21 -3.05 -11.68 -8.66
CA ASP A 21 -3.19 -10.99 -7.37
C ASP A 21 -3.94 -9.67 -7.55
N THR A 22 -4.84 -9.38 -6.61
CA THR A 22 -5.50 -8.09 -6.50
C THR A 22 -4.65 -7.11 -5.70
N VAL A 23 -4.42 -5.92 -6.25
CA VAL A 23 -3.54 -4.88 -5.70
C VAL A 23 -4.35 -3.64 -5.36
N LEU A 24 -4.18 -3.13 -4.15
CA LEU A 24 -4.73 -1.85 -3.72
C LEU A 24 -3.61 -0.84 -3.44
N ASP A 25 -3.79 0.38 -3.91
CA ASP A 25 -3.10 1.57 -3.42
C ASP A 25 -4.12 2.56 -2.86
N GLY A 26 -4.16 2.72 -1.55
CA GLY A 26 -5.13 3.58 -0.86
C GLY A 26 -4.67 5.04 -0.68
N SER A 27 -3.60 5.44 -1.32
CA SER A 27 -3.11 6.81 -1.43
C SER A 27 -2.36 6.92 -2.76
N CYS A 28 -3.08 6.64 -3.86
CA CYS A 28 -2.47 6.26 -5.13
C CYS A 28 -1.79 7.43 -5.86
N GLY A 29 -2.08 8.68 -5.50
CA GLY A 29 -1.53 9.82 -6.19
C GLY A 29 -1.75 9.69 -7.70
N THR A 30 -0.70 9.83 -8.48
CA THR A 30 -0.76 9.68 -9.95
C THR A 30 -0.75 8.24 -10.46
N GLY A 31 -0.85 7.24 -9.58
CA GLY A 31 -0.98 5.83 -9.93
C GLY A 31 0.33 5.07 -10.15
N GLY A 32 1.47 5.60 -9.71
CA GLY A 32 2.78 5.03 -9.98
C GLY A 32 2.89 3.56 -9.57
N PHE A 33 2.49 3.17 -8.35
CA PHE A 33 2.54 1.76 -7.93
C PHE A 33 1.61 0.86 -8.73
N LEU A 34 0.43 1.35 -9.11
CA LEU A 34 -0.55 0.59 -9.89
C LEU A 34 -0.03 0.34 -11.32
N ILE A 35 0.60 1.34 -11.94
CA ILE A 35 1.22 1.21 -13.28
C ILE A 35 2.34 0.16 -13.25
N PHE A 36 3.22 0.21 -12.24
CA PHE A 36 4.27 -0.80 -12.08
C PHE A 36 3.71 -2.19 -11.81
N ALA A 37 2.62 -2.30 -11.02
CA ALA A 37 1.95 -3.56 -10.76
C ALA A 37 1.31 -4.14 -12.03
N LEU A 38 0.66 -3.30 -12.85
CA LEU A 38 0.10 -3.67 -14.16
C LEU A 38 1.19 -4.25 -15.07
N SER A 39 2.30 -3.51 -15.20
CA SER A 39 3.44 -3.95 -16.02
C SER A 39 4.01 -5.28 -15.56
N ASP A 40 4.21 -5.47 -14.23
CA ASP A 40 4.73 -6.71 -13.67
C ASP A 40 3.78 -7.90 -13.92
N LEU A 41 2.48 -7.69 -13.73
CA LEU A 41 1.47 -8.72 -14.01
C LEU A 41 1.39 -9.06 -15.51
N PHE A 42 1.51 -8.08 -16.40
CA PHE A 42 1.54 -8.33 -17.84
C PHE A 42 2.76 -9.14 -18.26
N HIS A 43 3.96 -8.78 -17.79
CA HIS A 43 5.17 -9.57 -18.05
C HIS A 43 5.00 -11.01 -17.56
N LYS A 44 4.50 -11.21 -16.35
CA LYS A 44 4.22 -12.55 -15.81
C LYS A 44 3.16 -13.32 -16.58
N ALA A 45 2.21 -12.63 -17.20
CA ALA A 45 1.22 -13.28 -18.07
C ALA A 45 1.88 -13.70 -19.40
N ASP A 46 2.74 -12.86 -19.98
CA ASP A 46 3.48 -13.17 -21.22
C ASP A 46 4.45 -14.33 -21.04
N ASP A 47 5.07 -14.48 -19.86
CA ASP A 47 5.97 -15.59 -19.53
C ASP A 47 5.23 -16.94 -19.39
N LYS A 48 3.90 -16.95 -19.34
CA LYS A 48 3.13 -18.19 -19.27
C LYS A 48 2.95 -18.80 -20.66
N LYS A 49 3.07 -20.15 -20.72
CA LYS A 49 2.78 -20.91 -21.95
C LYS A 49 1.27 -21.02 -22.15
N LEU A 50 0.64 -19.96 -22.65
CA LEU A 50 -0.79 -19.86 -22.92
C LEU A 50 -1.05 -19.75 -24.42
N THR A 51 -2.25 -20.16 -24.85
CA THR A 51 -2.75 -19.81 -26.18
C THR A 51 -3.06 -18.31 -26.25
N ASP A 52 -3.13 -17.75 -27.45
CA ASP A 52 -3.45 -16.32 -27.65
C ASP A 52 -4.79 -15.93 -26.99
N GLN A 53 -5.78 -16.81 -27.04
CA GLN A 53 -7.09 -16.58 -26.42
C GLN A 53 -7.02 -16.57 -24.89
N GLU A 54 -6.28 -17.50 -24.29
CA GLU A 54 -6.08 -17.56 -22.84
C GLU A 54 -5.29 -16.34 -22.36
N LEU A 55 -4.25 -15.93 -23.09
CA LEU A 55 -3.45 -14.76 -22.76
C LEU A 55 -4.29 -13.48 -22.85
N LEU A 56 -5.11 -13.34 -23.89
CA LEU A 56 -6.00 -12.20 -24.04
C LEU A 56 -7.02 -12.12 -22.88
N LYS A 57 -7.60 -13.26 -22.51
CA LYS A 57 -8.54 -13.38 -21.37
C LYS A 57 -7.84 -12.99 -20.06
N LEU A 58 -6.63 -13.50 -19.82
CA LEU A 58 -5.86 -13.18 -18.62
C LEU A 58 -5.49 -11.70 -18.54
N LYS A 59 -5.01 -11.10 -19.64
CA LYS A 59 -4.70 -9.67 -19.69
C LYS A 59 -5.94 -8.80 -19.48
N LYS A 60 -7.10 -9.23 -20.00
CA LYS A 60 -8.37 -8.56 -19.72
C LYS A 60 -8.70 -8.62 -18.24
N LYS A 61 -8.58 -9.77 -17.60
CA LYS A 61 -8.82 -9.95 -16.15
C LYS A 61 -7.88 -9.09 -15.30
N ILE A 62 -6.60 -8.98 -15.69
CA ILE A 62 -5.64 -8.11 -15.00
C ILE A 62 -6.13 -6.66 -15.04
N ARG A 63 -6.58 -6.16 -16.18
CA ARG A 63 -7.05 -4.77 -16.33
C ARG A 63 -8.33 -4.49 -15.54
N GLU A 64 -9.29 -5.42 -15.60
CA GLU A 64 -10.64 -5.19 -15.11
C GLU A 64 -10.84 -5.60 -13.64
N GLU A 65 -9.97 -6.43 -13.06
CA GLU A 65 -10.25 -7.05 -11.76
C GLU A 65 -9.08 -6.97 -10.77
N SER A 66 -7.89 -6.49 -11.18
CA SER A 66 -6.70 -6.63 -10.32
C SER A 66 -6.23 -5.35 -9.64
N LEU A 67 -6.48 -4.18 -10.23
CA LEU A 67 -5.86 -2.94 -9.78
C LEU A 67 -6.90 -1.95 -9.24
N PHE A 68 -6.66 -1.47 -8.01
CA PHE A 68 -7.58 -0.60 -7.30
C PHE A 68 -6.81 0.56 -6.68
N GLY A 69 -7.25 1.79 -6.94
CA GLY A 69 -6.67 3.01 -6.40
C GLY A 69 -7.72 3.84 -5.65
N ILE A 70 -7.31 4.44 -4.55
CA ILE A 70 -8.10 5.42 -3.82
C ILE A 70 -7.20 6.60 -3.49
N ASP A 71 -7.68 7.82 -3.69
CA ASP A 71 -6.99 9.03 -3.24
C ASP A 71 -8.01 10.05 -2.75
N ALA A 72 -7.65 10.80 -1.70
CA ALA A 72 -8.51 11.80 -1.08
C ALA A 72 -8.22 13.23 -1.56
N SER A 73 -7.22 13.40 -2.44
CA SER A 73 -6.80 14.74 -2.89
C SER A 73 -7.87 15.37 -3.78
N GLU A 74 -8.30 16.56 -3.40
CA GLU A 74 -9.30 17.37 -4.13
C GLU A 74 -8.76 17.93 -5.46
N ASP A 75 -7.43 18.00 -5.62
CA ASP A 75 -6.74 18.54 -6.79
C ASP A 75 -6.71 17.50 -7.91
N ASP A 76 -7.63 17.46 -8.82
CA ASP A 76 -7.64 16.68 -10.09
C ASP A 76 -6.75 15.41 -10.20
N ILE A 77 -6.25 14.89 -9.07
CA ILE A 77 -5.32 13.75 -9.01
C ILE A 77 -5.99 12.49 -9.53
N VAL A 78 -7.22 12.22 -9.13
CA VAL A 78 -7.94 11.02 -9.55
C VAL A 78 -8.20 11.01 -11.06
N PRO A 79 -8.66 12.09 -11.70
CA PRO A 79 -8.70 12.19 -13.17
C PRO A 79 -7.34 11.94 -13.83
N ILE A 80 -6.26 12.52 -13.31
CA ILE A 80 -4.89 12.30 -13.81
C ILE A 80 -4.51 10.82 -13.66
N THR A 81 -4.81 10.21 -12.52
CA THR A 81 -4.52 8.78 -12.28
C THR A 81 -5.28 7.89 -13.26
N ARG A 82 -6.58 8.14 -13.46
CA ARG A 82 -7.39 7.41 -14.46
C ARG A 82 -6.80 7.54 -15.87
N MET A 83 -6.37 8.76 -16.26
CA MET A 83 -5.71 8.97 -17.54
C MET A 83 -4.38 8.21 -17.64
N ASN A 84 -3.55 8.26 -16.61
CA ASN A 84 -2.29 7.51 -16.57
C ASN A 84 -2.53 6.00 -16.70
N MET A 85 -3.47 5.45 -15.95
CA MET A 85 -3.84 4.03 -16.04
C MET A 85 -4.34 3.68 -17.45
N TYR A 86 -5.19 4.52 -18.03
CA TYR A 86 -5.68 4.34 -19.39
C TYR A 86 -4.54 4.32 -20.42
N LEU A 87 -3.60 5.25 -20.34
CA LEU A 87 -2.43 5.32 -21.26
C LEU A 87 -1.54 4.08 -21.14
N HIS A 88 -1.54 3.41 -19.98
CA HIS A 88 -0.82 2.15 -19.76
C HIS A 88 -1.66 0.91 -20.03
N GLY A 89 -2.88 1.09 -20.54
CA GLY A 89 -3.76 0.01 -21.03
C GLY A 89 -4.65 -0.66 -19.99
N ASP A 90 -4.87 -0.02 -18.82
CA ASP A 90 -5.77 -0.53 -17.77
C ASP A 90 -7.23 -0.09 -17.98
N GLY A 91 -7.49 1.06 -18.46
CA GLY A 91 -8.85 1.62 -18.54
C GLY A 91 -9.26 2.49 -17.35
N GLY A 92 -8.57 2.41 -16.20
CA GLY A 92 -8.72 3.31 -15.05
C GLY A 92 -10.05 3.24 -14.31
N SER A 93 -10.80 2.13 -14.41
CA SER A 93 -12.16 2.01 -13.89
C SER A 93 -12.26 1.87 -12.36
N HIS A 94 -11.20 1.42 -11.69
CA HIS A 94 -11.20 1.19 -10.24
C HIS A 94 -10.36 2.22 -9.48
N ILE A 95 -10.37 3.47 -9.94
CA ILE A 95 -9.73 4.59 -9.26
C ILE A 95 -10.81 5.50 -8.68
N PHE A 96 -10.82 5.64 -7.37
CA PHE A 96 -11.87 6.33 -6.62
C PHE A 96 -11.32 7.57 -5.91
N LEU A 97 -12.06 8.67 -5.97
CA LEU A 97 -11.81 9.82 -5.11
C LEU A 97 -12.48 9.57 -3.75
N ALA A 98 -11.74 9.30 -2.68
CA ALA A 98 -12.29 9.08 -1.35
C ALA A 98 -11.21 9.12 -0.27
N ASP A 99 -11.61 9.37 0.97
CA ASP A 99 -10.75 9.11 2.11
C ASP A 99 -10.71 7.60 2.43
N THR A 100 -9.57 6.97 2.14
CA THR A 100 -9.33 5.55 2.45
C THR A 100 -9.46 5.25 3.94
N LEU A 101 -9.19 6.25 4.80
CA LEU A 101 -9.24 6.10 6.24
C LEU A 101 -10.67 6.10 6.80
N ASP A 102 -11.63 6.62 6.05
CA ASP A 102 -13.05 6.46 6.42
C ASP A 102 -13.52 5.03 6.11
N LYS A 103 -13.61 4.19 7.14
CA LYS A 103 -14.02 2.78 7.00
C LYS A 103 -15.46 2.62 6.56
N GLU A 104 -16.30 3.61 6.85
CA GLU A 104 -17.74 3.59 6.57
C GLU A 104 -18.08 4.18 5.20
N VAL A 105 -17.11 4.87 4.55
CA VAL A 105 -17.35 5.64 3.31
C VAL A 105 -18.59 6.52 3.48
N LEU A 106 -18.48 7.51 4.36
CA LEU A 106 -19.56 8.43 4.68
C LEU A 106 -19.89 9.29 3.46
N ILE A 107 -21.17 9.36 3.12
CA ILE A 107 -21.66 10.19 2.03
C ILE A 107 -22.23 11.46 2.64
N GLU A 108 -21.59 12.59 2.42
CA GLU A 108 -22.01 13.88 2.94
C GLU A 108 -23.29 14.35 2.27
N SER A 109 -24.03 15.20 3.00
CA SER A 109 -25.22 15.87 2.45
C SER A 109 -24.79 16.94 1.44
N GLY A 110 -25.41 16.94 0.25
CA GLY A 110 -25.12 17.92 -0.80
C GLY A 110 -24.19 17.43 -1.90
N VAL A 111 -23.68 16.21 -1.81
CA VAL A 111 -22.91 15.56 -2.87
C VAL A 111 -23.83 15.27 -4.06
N ASP A 112 -23.36 15.53 -5.29
CA ASP A 112 -24.11 15.25 -6.52
C ASP A 112 -24.38 13.73 -6.70
N ASN A 113 -25.30 13.41 -7.61
CA ASN A 113 -25.72 12.02 -7.79
C ASN A 113 -24.62 11.11 -8.35
N GLU A 114 -23.78 11.61 -9.22
CA GLU A 114 -22.68 10.84 -9.84
C GLU A 114 -21.66 10.45 -8.77
N ARG A 115 -21.25 11.42 -7.98
CA ARG A 115 -20.35 11.22 -6.87
C ARG A 115 -20.91 10.28 -5.80
N LYS A 116 -22.21 10.38 -5.54
CA LYS A 116 -22.90 9.49 -4.60
C LYS A 116 -22.89 8.03 -5.09
N ILE A 117 -23.11 7.81 -6.38
CA ILE A 117 -23.05 6.48 -6.97
C ILE A 117 -21.62 5.91 -6.85
N GLU A 118 -20.60 6.69 -7.20
CA GLU A 118 -19.21 6.29 -7.08
C GLU A 118 -18.82 5.86 -5.65
N LEU A 119 -19.21 6.65 -4.64
CA LEU A 119 -18.97 6.32 -3.24
C LEU A 119 -19.73 5.07 -2.77
N GLN A 120 -20.95 4.86 -3.28
CA GLN A 120 -21.70 3.63 -3.00
C GLN A 120 -21.06 2.40 -3.63
N GLU A 121 -20.52 2.53 -4.83
CA GLU A 121 -19.76 1.47 -5.50
C GLU A 121 -18.48 1.13 -4.73
N LEU A 122 -17.72 2.15 -4.33
CA LEU A 122 -16.54 1.98 -3.49
C LEU A 122 -16.88 1.27 -2.17
N LYS A 123 -17.93 1.70 -1.49
CA LYS A 123 -18.38 1.06 -0.24
C LYS A 123 -18.67 -0.41 -0.43
N LYS A 124 -19.48 -0.76 -1.43
CA LYS A 124 -19.80 -2.15 -1.77
C LYS A 124 -18.55 -2.96 -2.13
N LEU A 125 -17.62 -2.34 -2.84
CA LEU A 125 -16.34 -2.96 -3.18
C LEU A 125 -15.55 -3.30 -1.92
N LEU A 126 -15.31 -2.35 -1.03
CA LEU A 126 -14.49 -2.52 0.17
C LEU A 126 -15.12 -3.45 1.22
N GLU A 127 -16.44 -3.59 1.22
CA GLU A 127 -17.16 -4.56 2.06
C GLU A 127 -16.94 -6.01 1.58
N LYS A 128 -16.94 -6.22 0.27
CA LYS A 128 -16.89 -7.57 -0.36
C LYS A 128 -15.48 -8.00 -0.73
N GLN A 129 -14.68 -7.06 -1.25
CA GLN A 129 -13.34 -7.32 -1.77
C GLN A 129 -12.31 -7.28 -0.66
N LYS A 130 -11.44 -8.30 -0.65
CA LYS A 130 -10.17 -8.30 0.09
C LYS A 130 -9.03 -8.45 -0.90
N PHE A 131 -7.90 -7.82 -0.59
CA PHE A 131 -6.77 -7.68 -1.51
C PHE A 131 -5.64 -8.65 -1.15
N ASP A 132 -4.95 -9.13 -2.18
CA ASP A 132 -3.76 -9.96 -2.00
C ASP A 132 -2.55 -9.11 -1.61
N VAL A 133 -2.45 -7.92 -2.20
CA VAL A 133 -1.33 -7.01 -1.99
C VAL A 133 -1.81 -5.57 -1.83
N VAL A 134 -1.23 -4.85 -0.88
CA VAL A 134 -1.31 -3.39 -0.77
C VAL A 134 0.08 -2.81 -1.01
N LEU A 135 0.17 -1.89 -1.96
CA LEU A 135 1.39 -1.11 -2.27
C LEU A 135 1.05 0.36 -2.09
N THR A 136 1.70 1.06 -1.16
CA THR A 136 1.25 2.42 -0.84
C THR A 136 2.34 3.31 -0.27
N ASN A 137 2.21 4.60 -0.50
CA ASN A 137 3.02 5.64 0.11
C ASN A 137 2.08 6.70 0.73
N PRO A 138 1.55 6.46 1.93
CA PRO A 138 0.60 7.36 2.55
C PRO A 138 1.26 8.67 3.02
N PRO A 139 0.51 9.77 3.16
CA PRO A 139 1.04 11.04 3.65
C PRO A 139 1.58 10.90 5.08
N PHE A 140 2.80 11.45 5.35
CA PHE A 140 3.51 11.29 6.62
C PHE A 140 3.12 12.30 7.69
N SER A 141 2.70 13.51 7.31
CA SER A 141 2.47 14.66 8.20
C SER A 141 1.03 14.76 8.70
N MET A 142 0.11 14.04 8.11
CA MET A 142 -1.31 14.11 8.46
C MET A 142 -1.60 13.41 9.80
N LYS A 143 -2.54 13.98 10.54
CA LYS A 143 -3.13 13.38 11.75
C LYS A 143 -4.62 13.68 11.78
N TYR A 144 -5.38 12.80 12.39
CA TYR A 144 -6.80 13.01 12.69
C TYR A 144 -6.94 13.46 14.14
N GLU A 145 -7.75 14.48 14.37
CA GLU A 145 -7.87 15.15 15.66
C GLU A 145 -9.30 15.02 16.23
N GLN A 146 -9.38 14.70 17.52
CA GLN A 146 -10.68 14.53 18.23
C GLN A 146 -11.50 15.82 18.31
N ASN A 147 -10.85 16.99 18.27
CA ASN A 147 -11.53 18.30 18.37
C ASN A 147 -12.17 18.77 17.07
N LYS A 148 -11.95 18.07 15.97
CA LYS A 148 -12.57 18.35 14.67
C LYS A 148 -13.67 17.33 14.41
N PRO A 149 -14.95 17.74 14.25
CA PRO A 149 -16.09 16.82 14.22
C PRO A 149 -16.00 15.71 13.17
N ASP A 150 -15.55 16.05 11.94
CA ASP A 150 -15.48 15.08 10.84
C ASP A 150 -14.29 14.14 10.99
N GLU A 151 -13.11 14.67 11.36
CA GLU A 151 -11.95 13.84 11.68
C GLU A 151 -12.23 12.92 12.89
N LYS A 152 -12.99 13.37 13.87
CA LYS A 152 -13.38 12.57 15.03
C LYS A 152 -14.21 11.36 14.63
N LYS A 153 -15.18 11.51 13.72
CA LYS A 153 -16.00 10.38 13.21
C LYS A 153 -15.13 9.29 12.60
N VAL A 154 -14.12 9.69 11.82
CA VAL A 154 -13.15 8.74 11.25
C VAL A 154 -12.28 8.14 12.34
N LEU A 155 -11.76 8.95 13.25
CA LEU A 155 -10.88 8.50 14.35
C LEU A 155 -11.56 7.44 15.25
N GLU A 156 -12.86 7.59 15.53
CA GLU A 156 -13.67 6.65 16.33
C GLU A 156 -13.76 5.25 15.70
N GLN A 157 -13.53 5.10 14.40
CA GLN A 157 -13.54 3.83 13.68
C GLN A 157 -12.27 2.99 13.93
N TYR A 158 -11.26 3.54 14.63
CA TYR A 158 -9.95 2.92 14.79
C TYR A 158 -9.69 2.41 16.20
N GLY A 159 -9.42 1.12 16.30
CA GLY A 159 -9.05 0.49 17.56
C GLY A 159 -7.76 1.04 18.15
N LEU A 160 -6.80 1.44 17.31
CA LEU A 160 -5.54 2.07 17.75
C LEU A 160 -5.73 3.46 18.34
N ALA A 161 -6.81 4.16 18.00
CA ALA A 161 -7.17 5.43 18.59
C ALA A 161 -7.71 5.30 20.03
N MET A 162 -8.14 4.12 20.46
CA MET A 162 -8.70 3.92 21.80
C MET A 162 -7.60 3.63 22.82
N LEU A 163 -7.42 4.48 23.81
CA LEU A 163 -6.43 4.37 24.89
C LEU A 163 -7.10 4.24 26.26
N GLY A 164 -7.11 3.03 26.82
CA GLY A 164 -7.72 2.80 28.13
C GLY A 164 -9.22 3.13 28.18
N GLY A 165 -9.93 2.89 27.08
CA GLY A 165 -11.37 3.20 26.95
C GLY A 165 -11.70 4.62 26.47
N ASN A 166 -10.70 5.50 26.35
CA ASN A 166 -10.89 6.86 25.86
C ASN A 166 -10.32 7.05 24.46
N LEU A 167 -10.97 7.89 23.67
CA LEU A 167 -10.46 8.29 22.35
C LEU A 167 -9.22 9.17 22.51
N ALA A 168 -8.16 8.86 21.75
CA ALA A 168 -6.95 9.66 21.71
C ALA A 168 -7.24 11.07 21.16
N LYS A 169 -6.54 12.08 21.66
CA LYS A 169 -6.69 13.47 21.18
C LYS A 169 -6.38 13.59 19.69
N SER A 170 -5.43 12.79 19.22
CA SER A 170 -5.09 12.67 17.79
C SER A 170 -4.39 11.35 17.51
N LEU A 171 -4.43 10.91 16.24
CA LEU A 171 -3.68 9.77 15.75
C LEU A 171 -3.04 10.11 14.39
N LYS A 172 -1.77 9.74 14.19
CA LYS A 172 -1.09 9.91 12.90
C LYS A 172 -1.75 9.05 11.82
N SER A 173 -1.96 9.62 10.64
CA SER A 173 -2.59 8.92 9.51
C SER A 173 -1.84 7.65 9.09
N ASN A 174 -0.51 7.67 9.10
CA ASN A 174 0.30 6.50 8.75
C ASN A 174 0.03 5.26 9.65
N ILE A 175 -0.30 5.46 10.93
CA ILE A 175 -0.73 4.38 11.84
C ILE A 175 -2.14 3.90 11.45
N MET A 176 -3.04 4.83 11.16
CA MET A 176 -4.41 4.53 10.73
C MET A 176 -4.41 3.75 9.42
N PHE A 177 -3.58 4.13 8.45
CA PHE A 177 -3.42 3.41 7.19
C PHE A 177 -2.99 1.95 7.40
N VAL A 178 -2.05 1.67 8.29
CA VAL A 178 -1.64 0.27 8.58
C VAL A 178 -2.79 -0.53 9.19
N GLU A 179 -3.60 0.04 10.10
CA GLU A 179 -4.80 -0.61 10.63
C GLU A 179 -5.84 -0.82 9.52
N ARG A 180 -6.08 0.19 8.69
CA ARG A 180 -7.03 0.10 7.56
C ARG A 180 -6.65 -1.00 6.58
N TYR A 181 -5.39 -1.06 6.19
CA TYR A 181 -4.90 -2.08 5.27
C TYR A 181 -4.93 -3.50 5.86
N HIS A 182 -4.76 -3.62 7.18
CA HIS A 182 -5.01 -4.91 7.83
C HIS A 182 -6.46 -5.37 7.61
N ASP A 183 -7.44 -4.48 7.71
CA ASP A 183 -8.85 -4.83 7.51
C ASP A 183 -9.16 -5.19 6.05
N LEU A 184 -8.45 -4.58 5.09
CA LEU A 184 -8.66 -4.76 3.66
C LEU A 184 -7.87 -5.95 3.06
N LEU A 185 -6.82 -6.43 3.71
CA LEU A 185 -6.02 -7.55 3.23
C LEU A 185 -6.70 -8.89 3.49
N LYS A 186 -6.51 -9.83 2.58
CA LYS A 186 -6.75 -11.26 2.79
C LYS A 186 -5.83 -11.81 3.89
N PRO A 187 -6.18 -12.89 4.61
CA PRO A 187 -5.21 -13.65 5.40
C PRO A 187 -4.03 -14.08 4.51
N GLY A 188 -2.80 -13.88 4.96
CA GLY A 188 -1.58 -14.10 4.16
C GLY A 188 -1.27 -12.98 3.13
N GLY A 189 -2.15 -11.99 3.00
CA GLY A 189 -1.94 -10.84 2.10
C GLY A 189 -0.76 -9.96 2.54
N LYS A 190 -0.19 -9.25 1.59
CA LYS A 190 1.07 -8.49 1.72
C LYS A 190 0.79 -6.99 1.80
N LEU A 191 1.40 -6.31 2.77
CA LEU A 191 1.42 -4.85 2.84
C LEU A 191 2.85 -4.36 2.66
N LEU A 192 3.10 -3.58 1.63
CA LEU A 192 4.32 -2.82 1.47
C LEU A 192 3.98 -1.33 1.53
N THR A 193 4.44 -0.69 2.58
CA THR A 193 4.13 0.72 2.83
C THR A 193 5.38 1.49 3.18
N VAL A 194 5.43 2.75 2.76
CA VAL A 194 6.41 3.69 3.29
C VAL A 194 5.87 4.24 4.61
N ILE A 195 6.71 4.29 5.64
CA ILE A 195 6.33 4.76 6.97
C ILE A 195 7.39 5.70 7.55
N ASP A 196 6.96 6.68 8.32
CA ASP A 196 7.83 7.56 9.10
C ASP A 196 8.58 6.73 10.17
N GLU A 197 9.91 6.79 10.18
CA GLU A 197 10.73 6.05 11.15
C GLU A 197 10.44 6.41 12.61
N SER A 198 9.91 7.59 12.89
CA SER A 198 9.52 7.98 14.25
C SER A 198 8.48 7.04 14.87
N VAL A 199 7.69 6.36 14.04
CA VAL A 199 6.68 5.40 14.48
C VAL A 199 7.32 4.08 14.93
N LEU A 200 8.47 3.73 14.34
CA LEU A 200 9.22 2.53 14.64
C LEU A 200 10.19 2.70 15.81
N ASN A 201 10.62 3.93 16.09
CA ASN A 201 11.57 4.22 17.17
C ASN A 201 10.91 4.09 18.55
N THR A 202 11.71 3.68 19.55
CA THR A 202 11.25 3.42 20.92
C THR A 202 11.45 4.56 21.90
N GLU A 203 12.35 5.50 21.61
CA GLU A 203 12.71 6.57 22.54
C GLU A 203 11.67 7.71 22.54
N GLY A 204 11.18 8.06 23.74
CA GLY A 204 10.30 9.24 23.96
C GLY A 204 8.88 9.15 23.43
N GLN A 205 8.44 8.02 22.94
CA GLN A 205 7.17 7.87 22.26
C GLN A 205 6.04 7.46 23.23
N GLY A 206 4.92 8.18 23.14
CA GLY A 206 3.75 7.97 23.99
C GLY A 206 3.09 6.59 23.85
N LYS A 207 2.10 6.35 24.72
CA LYS A 207 1.34 5.08 24.80
C LYS A 207 0.78 4.57 23.47
N VAL A 208 0.41 5.48 22.55
CA VAL A 208 -0.11 5.15 21.20
C VAL A 208 0.91 4.36 20.38
N MET A 209 2.17 4.82 20.33
CA MET A 209 3.21 4.17 19.52
C MET A 209 3.58 2.79 20.08
N GLN A 210 3.61 2.66 21.41
CA GLN A 210 3.82 1.35 22.04
C GLN A 210 2.70 0.37 21.72
N LYS A 211 1.43 0.85 21.79
CA LYS A 211 0.25 0.09 21.41
C LYS A 211 0.30 -0.34 19.95
N PHE A 212 0.66 0.59 19.04
CA PHE A 212 0.78 0.30 17.61
C PHE A 212 1.82 -0.80 17.34
N ARG A 213 3.03 -0.70 17.89
CA ARG A 213 4.08 -1.72 17.67
C ARG A 213 3.71 -3.09 18.25
N LYS A 214 2.99 -3.14 19.37
CA LYS A 214 2.43 -4.38 19.92
C LYS A 214 1.38 -4.95 18.98
N TRP A 215 0.39 -4.14 18.59
CA TRP A 215 -0.69 -4.48 17.69
C TRP A 215 -0.17 -5.00 16.33
N LEU A 216 0.85 -4.35 15.77
CA LEU A 216 1.48 -4.75 14.52
C LEU A 216 2.09 -6.16 14.60
N ARG A 217 2.87 -6.44 15.65
CA ARG A 217 3.49 -7.77 15.87
C ARG A 217 2.47 -8.88 16.13
N GLU A 218 1.33 -8.55 16.70
CA GLU A 218 0.26 -9.51 16.95
C GLU A 218 -0.46 -9.91 15.65
N ARG A 219 -0.57 -8.99 14.68
CA ARG A 219 -1.39 -9.15 13.47
C ARG A 219 -0.61 -9.40 12.19
N PHE A 220 0.65 -9.03 12.16
CA PHE A 220 1.50 -9.18 11.00
C PHE A 220 2.77 -9.97 11.29
N ILE A 221 3.26 -10.63 10.26
CA ILE A 221 4.64 -11.08 10.13
C ILE A 221 5.43 -9.97 9.47
N ILE A 222 6.48 -9.49 10.11
CA ILE A 222 7.39 -8.50 9.54
C ILE A 222 8.38 -9.25 8.65
N ARG A 223 8.36 -8.97 7.35
CA ARG A 223 9.24 -9.59 6.35
C ARG A 223 10.52 -8.79 6.16
N ALA A 224 10.38 -7.48 5.96
CA ALA A 224 11.52 -6.59 5.79
C ALA A 224 11.27 -5.20 6.36
N ILE A 225 12.35 -4.54 6.77
CA ILE A 225 12.44 -3.12 7.10
C ILE A 225 13.62 -2.55 6.35
N ILE A 226 13.38 -1.61 5.43
CA ILE A 226 14.42 -0.98 4.61
C ILE A 226 14.40 0.52 4.90
N SER A 227 15.39 1.00 5.65
CA SER A 227 15.55 2.43 5.96
C SER A 227 16.01 3.17 4.71
N LEU A 228 15.32 4.27 4.37
CA LEU A 228 15.61 5.09 3.18
C LEU A 228 16.39 6.35 3.59
N PRO A 229 17.20 6.96 2.70
CA PRO A 229 17.82 8.25 2.93
C PRO A 229 16.80 9.35 3.21
N LYS A 230 17.20 10.42 3.93
CA LYS A 230 16.31 11.56 4.22
C LYS A 230 15.82 12.28 2.97
N ASN A 231 16.63 12.27 1.90
CA ASN A 231 16.33 12.93 0.63
C ASN A 231 15.45 12.11 -0.31
N THR A 232 14.98 10.93 0.09
CA THR A 232 14.15 10.07 -0.78
C THR A 232 12.90 10.77 -1.30
N PHE A 233 12.28 11.64 -0.50
CA PHE A 233 11.05 12.36 -0.84
C PHE A 233 11.23 13.88 -0.88
N VAL A 234 12.40 14.36 -1.26
CA VAL A 234 12.71 15.79 -1.32
C VAL A 234 11.76 16.55 -2.27
N ASN A 235 11.37 15.93 -3.37
CA ASN A 235 10.40 16.50 -4.32
C ASN A 235 8.97 16.58 -3.77
N ALA A 236 8.68 15.90 -2.66
CA ALA A 236 7.40 15.97 -1.94
C ALA A 236 7.47 16.93 -0.73
N ASP A 237 8.46 17.80 -0.71
CA ASP A 237 8.68 18.86 0.29
C ASP A 237 8.74 18.34 1.75
N THR A 238 9.24 17.09 1.92
CA THR A 238 9.34 16.46 3.24
C THR A 238 10.76 15.97 3.52
N GLY A 239 11.32 16.44 4.64
CA GLY A 239 12.61 15.98 5.19
C GLY A 239 12.46 14.82 6.19
N VAL A 240 11.31 14.15 6.21
CA VAL A 240 11.03 13.06 7.14
C VAL A 240 11.84 11.81 6.74
N LYS A 241 12.57 11.25 7.69
CA LYS A 241 13.22 9.97 7.48
C LYS A 241 12.20 8.84 7.48
N THR A 242 12.23 8.02 6.44
CA THR A 242 11.25 6.99 6.17
C THR A 242 11.87 5.61 6.00
N SER A 243 11.05 4.59 6.15
CA SER A 243 11.40 3.21 5.84
C SER A 243 10.32 2.54 5.01
N VAL A 244 10.73 1.64 4.13
CA VAL A 244 9.81 0.66 3.54
C VAL A 244 9.59 -0.45 4.56
N LEU A 245 8.32 -0.68 4.89
CA LEU A 245 7.89 -1.75 5.77
C LEU A 245 7.16 -2.81 4.95
N TYR A 246 7.69 -4.03 4.92
CA TYR A 246 7.05 -5.17 4.28
C TYR A 246 6.47 -6.11 5.34
N LEU A 247 5.17 -6.25 5.31
CA LEU A 247 4.37 -7.03 6.26
C LEU A 247 3.56 -8.10 5.52
N THR A 248 3.33 -9.24 6.17
CA THR A 248 2.33 -10.23 5.73
C THR A 248 1.29 -10.37 6.83
N LYS A 249 0.00 -10.21 6.49
CA LYS A 249 -1.10 -10.41 7.44
C LYS A 249 -1.11 -11.85 7.92
N LYS A 250 -1.09 -12.07 9.24
CA LYS A 250 -1.13 -13.41 9.81
C LYS A 250 -2.39 -14.16 9.40
N THR A 251 -2.24 -15.45 9.14
CA THR A 251 -3.34 -16.37 8.87
C THR A 251 -3.92 -16.95 10.16
N ALA A 252 -3.06 -17.07 11.18
CA ALA A 252 -3.43 -17.51 12.53
C ALA A 252 -2.74 -16.63 13.58
N SER A 253 -3.41 -16.39 14.70
CA SER A 253 -2.92 -15.53 15.79
C SER A 253 -1.60 -16.00 16.41
N LEU A 254 -1.33 -17.30 16.42
CA LEU A 254 -0.12 -17.91 17.00
C LEU A 254 1.03 -18.09 15.99
N GLU A 255 0.89 -17.55 14.77
CA GLU A 255 1.95 -17.62 13.76
C GLU A 255 3.23 -16.92 14.26
N LYS A 256 4.35 -17.68 14.29
CA LYS A 256 5.62 -17.20 14.83
C LYS A 256 6.29 -16.22 13.87
N GLN A 257 6.94 -15.21 14.44
CA GLN A 257 7.76 -14.26 13.67
C GLN A 257 9.05 -14.95 13.21
N PRO A 258 9.31 -15.08 11.89
CA PRO A 258 10.57 -15.56 11.35
C PRO A 258 11.66 -14.47 11.45
N ARG A 259 12.85 -14.74 10.92
CA ARG A 259 13.89 -13.73 10.74
C ARG A 259 13.34 -12.56 9.90
N VAL A 260 13.78 -11.36 10.24
CA VAL A 260 13.41 -10.12 9.53
C VAL A 260 14.59 -9.69 8.68
N PHE A 261 14.36 -9.40 7.40
CA PHE A 261 15.36 -8.73 6.58
C PHE A 261 15.45 -7.26 6.97
N MET A 262 16.66 -6.76 7.23
CA MET A 262 16.88 -5.37 7.57
C MET A 262 17.99 -4.81 6.69
N ALA A 263 17.73 -3.66 6.04
CA ALA A 263 18.69 -2.97 5.20
C ALA A 263 18.63 -1.46 5.41
N ILE A 264 19.71 -0.78 5.08
CA ILE A 264 19.80 0.67 5.05
C ILE A 264 20.24 1.05 3.65
N SER A 265 19.35 1.70 2.90
CA SER A 265 19.69 2.34 1.63
C SER A 265 20.45 3.63 1.90
N LYS A 266 21.50 3.84 1.15
CA LYS A 266 22.34 5.06 1.19
C LYS A 266 22.11 5.94 -0.03
N ASP A 267 21.60 5.36 -1.11
CA ASP A 267 21.39 6.02 -2.39
C ASP A 267 20.12 5.48 -3.05
N VAL A 268 19.21 6.37 -3.41
CA VAL A 268 17.96 6.05 -4.11
C VAL A 268 17.99 6.50 -5.57
N GLY A 269 19.17 6.77 -6.11
CA GLY A 269 19.39 7.14 -7.51
C GLY A 269 19.20 8.63 -7.81
N HIS A 270 18.95 9.46 -6.81
CA HIS A 270 18.89 10.92 -6.96
C HIS A 270 19.48 11.65 -5.74
N ASN A 271 19.91 12.88 -5.95
CA ASN A 271 20.47 13.74 -4.90
C ASN A 271 19.39 14.54 -4.16
N ASP A 272 19.84 15.40 -3.22
CA ASP A 272 18.97 16.25 -2.38
C ASP A 272 18.15 17.29 -3.18
N THR A 273 18.44 17.51 -4.45
CA THR A 273 17.67 18.38 -5.36
C THR A 273 16.79 17.58 -6.31
N GLY A 274 16.66 16.25 -6.13
CA GLY A 274 15.87 15.36 -6.98
C GLY A 274 16.50 15.07 -8.35
N ARG A 275 17.75 15.49 -8.60
CA ARG A 275 18.45 15.16 -9.85
C ARG A 275 18.95 13.72 -9.81
N ILE A 276 18.74 12.99 -10.90
CA ILE A 276 19.22 11.63 -11.06
C ILE A 276 20.77 11.62 -10.94
N THR A 277 21.29 10.78 -10.07
CA THR A 277 22.71 10.58 -9.81
C THR A 277 23.26 9.28 -10.40
N ASP A 278 22.37 8.31 -10.62
CA ASP A 278 22.69 7.03 -11.25
C ASP A 278 22.13 6.99 -12.67
N GLU A 279 22.95 7.37 -13.64
CA GLU A 279 22.57 7.41 -15.06
C GLU A 279 22.35 6.00 -15.66
N LYS A 280 22.80 4.92 -14.99
CA LYS A 280 22.71 3.57 -15.54
C LYS A 280 21.36 2.92 -15.28
N ASN A 281 20.83 3.06 -14.07
CA ASN A 281 19.57 2.40 -13.70
C ASN A 281 18.59 3.29 -12.91
N GLY A 282 19.02 4.46 -12.41
CA GLY A 282 18.19 5.42 -11.70
C GLY A 282 17.67 4.96 -10.32
N TRP A 283 18.22 3.87 -9.77
CA TRP A 283 17.70 3.22 -8.55
C TRP A 283 18.68 3.24 -7.37
N GLY A 284 19.90 3.78 -7.57
CA GLY A 284 20.96 3.75 -6.57
C GLY A 284 21.25 2.33 -6.08
N ASP A 285 21.28 2.11 -4.77
CA ASP A 285 21.55 0.81 -4.15
C ASP A 285 20.30 -0.07 -3.93
N LEU A 286 19.13 0.40 -4.35
CA LEU A 286 17.87 -0.35 -4.16
C LEU A 286 17.84 -1.68 -4.93
N GLY A 287 18.55 -1.76 -6.06
CA GLY A 287 18.74 -3.01 -6.82
C GLY A 287 19.48 -4.06 -6.00
N ASP A 288 20.62 -3.69 -5.41
CA ASP A 288 21.44 -4.57 -4.57
C ASP A 288 20.69 -5.03 -3.30
N ILE A 289 19.87 -4.14 -2.74
CA ILE A 289 19.00 -4.47 -1.60
C ILE A 289 17.95 -5.51 -2.00
N LEU A 290 17.34 -5.38 -3.18
CA LEU A 290 16.40 -6.35 -3.71
C LEU A 290 17.03 -7.72 -3.91
N ASP A 291 18.22 -7.77 -4.52
CA ASP A 291 18.99 -9.01 -4.72
C ASP A 291 19.36 -9.67 -3.38
N SER A 292 19.76 -8.85 -2.40
CA SER A 292 20.06 -9.31 -1.05
C SER A 292 18.82 -9.86 -0.35
N PHE A 293 17.66 -9.23 -0.52
CA PHE A 293 16.39 -9.73 0.00
C PHE A 293 16.01 -11.08 -0.63
N THR A 294 16.18 -11.22 -1.94
CA THR A 294 15.91 -12.48 -2.66
C THR A 294 16.81 -13.62 -2.13
N LYS A 295 18.10 -13.37 -1.94
CA LYS A 295 19.03 -14.34 -1.31
C LYS A 295 18.59 -14.69 0.11
N PHE A 296 18.18 -13.70 0.89
CA PHE A 296 17.69 -13.92 2.26
C PHE A 296 16.46 -14.83 2.28
N GLN A 297 15.51 -14.63 1.36
CA GLN A 297 14.31 -15.47 1.27
C GLN A 297 14.63 -16.92 0.88
N ASN A 298 15.63 -17.11 0.02
CA ASN A 298 16.10 -18.44 -0.42
C ASN A 298 16.95 -19.15 0.64
N GLY A 299 17.25 -18.50 1.77
CA GLY A 299 18.08 -19.07 2.83
C GLY A 299 19.59 -18.99 2.58
N ASP A 300 20.02 -18.25 1.55
CA ASP A 300 21.44 -18.10 1.14
C ASP A 300 22.22 -17.12 2.04
N TYR A 301 21.56 -16.50 3.01
CA TYR A 301 22.18 -15.69 4.05
C TYR A 301 22.43 -16.51 5.30
N LYS A 302 23.71 -16.68 5.64
CA LYS A 302 24.16 -17.27 6.93
C LYS A 302 24.17 -16.24 8.05
#